data_199330643c4591ebd79c6d4c234ae94b
#
_entry.id   199330643c4591ebd79c6d4c234ae94b
#
_cell.length_a   1.000
_cell.length_b   1.000
_cell.length_c   1.000
_cell.angle_alpha   90.00
_cell.angle_beta   90.00
_cell.angle_gamma   90.00
#
_symmetry.space_group_name_H-M   'P 1'
#
loop_
_entity.id
_entity.type
_entity.pdbx_description
1 polymer ?
#
loop_
_entity_poly.entity_id
_entity_poly.type
_entity_poly.pdbx_seq_one_letter_code
_entity_poly.pdbx_strand_id
1 'polypeptide(L)'
;DVERSRGLGDVYKRQVLIRQGQVVTPERYAVGEIHDHYPRSALCQLGKLHYLLAVVNSEGDYQQTPTLRRFGEVLQDRGVQTAYTLDGGQTAVIAMDGELINAVLFGYQRKISDIIYFATAIPAGQNEETDI
;
A
#
# COMPACT_ATOMS: atom_id res chain seq x y z
N ASP A 1 -22.81 -11.11 15.37
CA ASP A 1 -22.13 -10.00 16.04
C ASP A 1 -21.40 -9.13 14.99
N VAL A 2 -22.10 -8.07 14.54
CA VAL A 2 -21.65 -7.20 13.44
C VAL A 2 -20.37 -6.42 13.81
N GLU A 3 -20.17 -6.10 15.06
CA GLU A 3 -18.97 -5.41 15.54
C GLU A 3 -17.73 -6.30 15.51
N ARG A 4 -17.91 -7.57 15.82
CA ARG A 4 -16.83 -8.57 15.75
C ARG A 4 -16.38 -8.83 14.32
N SER A 5 -17.31 -8.86 13.37
CA SER A 5 -16.97 -9.02 11.96
C SER A 5 -16.34 -7.78 11.36
N ARG A 6 -16.66 -6.58 11.82
CA ARG A 6 -16.00 -5.33 11.44
C ARG A 6 -14.56 -5.28 11.96
N GLY A 7 -14.31 -5.66 13.21
CA GLY A 7 -12.97 -5.72 13.78
C GLY A 7 -12.08 -6.76 13.07
N LEU A 8 -12.62 -7.91 12.74
CA LEU A 8 -11.92 -8.96 11.97
C LEU A 8 -11.64 -8.51 10.53
N GLY A 9 -12.57 -7.81 9.87
CA GLY A 9 -12.37 -7.26 8.55
C GLY A 9 -11.24 -6.23 8.51
N ASP A 10 -11.15 -5.35 9.51
CA ASP A 10 -10.07 -4.38 9.64
C ASP A 10 -8.71 -5.05 9.92
N VAL A 11 -8.68 -6.09 10.72
CA VAL A 11 -7.46 -6.87 10.99
C VAL A 11 -6.96 -7.56 9.73
N TYR A 12 -7.84 -8.05 8.87
CA TYR A 12 -7.44 -8.68 7.61
C TYR A 12 -7.07 -7.68 6.51
N LYS A 13 -7.62 -6.49 6.53
CA LYS A 13 -7.26 -5.40 5.61
C LYS A 13 -5.88 -4.84 5.87
N ARG A 14 -5.41 -4.90 7.11
CA ARG A 14 -4.12 -4.38 7.59
C ARG A 14 -3.23 -5.52 8.04
N GLN A 15 -2.66 -6.23 7.09
CA GLN A 15 -1.84 -7.40 7.37
C GLN A 15 -0.38 -7.23 7.01
N VAL A 16 0.45 -8.00 7.69
CA VAL A 16 1.80 -8.28 7.22
C VAL A 16 1.70 -9.09 5.92
N LEU A 17 2.21 -8.53 4.83
CA LEU A 17 2.30 -9.18 3.52
C LEU A 17 3.58 -9.99 3.36
N ILE A 18 4.68 -9.41 3.83
CA ILE A 18 6.02 -9.98 3.71
C ILE A 18 6.68 -9.92 5.08
N ARG A 19 7.31 -11.02 5.46
CA ARG A 19 8.14 -11.12 6.65
C ARG A 19 9.41 -11.85 6.31
N GLN A 20 10.56 -11.26 6.64
CA GLN A 20 11.88 -11.82 6.34
C GLN A 20 12.05 -12.19 4.84
N GLY A 21 11.57 -11.33 3.97
CA GLY A 21 11.64 -11.52 2.52
C GLY A 21 10.69 -12.57 1.94
N GLN A 22 9.79 -13.14 2.74
CA GLN A 22 8.83 -14.16 2.31
C GLN A 22 7.41 -13.63 2.36
N VAL A 23 6.64 -13.88 1.30
CA VAL A 23 5.20 -13.59 1.27
C VAL A 23 4.48 -14.50 2.26
N VAL A 24 3.81 -13.88 3.24
CA VAL A 24 3.05 -14.60 4.28
C VAL A 24 1.55 -14.49 4.11
N THR A 25 1.10 -13.81 3.07
CA THR A 25 -0.33 -13.69 2.73
C THR A 25 -0.84 -15.01 2.16
N PRO A 26 -1.85 -15.65 2.76
CA PRO A 26 -2.43 -16.88 2.21
C PRO A 26 -3.10 -16.64 0.85
N GLU A 27 -3.24 -17.70 0.06
CA GLU A 27 -3.95 -17.66 -1.22
C GLU A 27 -5.46 -17.49 -1.04
N ARG A 28 -6.00 -17.97 0.05
CA ARG A 28 -7.44 -17.94 0.33
C ARG A 28 -7.70 -17.58 1.78
N TYR A 29 -8.58 -16.62 1.97
CA TYR A 29 -9.20 -16.30 3.25
C TYR A 29 -10.71 -16.48 3.16
N ALA A 30 -11.35 -16.73 4.29
CA ALA A 30 -12.81 -16.84 4.38
C ALA A 30 -13.54 -15.50 4.14
N VAL A 31 -12.82 -14.38 4.07
CA VAL A 31 -13.39 -13.03 3.87
C VAL A 31 -13.02 -12.52 2.48
N GLY A 32 -14.03 -12.23 1.66
CA GLY A 32 -13.94 -12.05 0.21
C GLY A 32 -12.97 -11.00 -0.32
N GLU A 33 -12.80 -9.86 0.37
CA GLU A 33 -12.03 -8.73 -0.15
C GLU A 33 -10.54 -9.00 -0.40
N ILE A 34 -9.97 -10.03 0.21
CA ILE A 34 -8.56 -10.40 0.04
C ILE A 34 -8.31 -11.08 -1.31
N HIS A 35 -9.32 -11.73 -1.83
CA HIS A 35 -9.26 -12.38 -3.14
C HIS A 35 -9.57 -11.44 -4.29
N ASP A 36 -10.20 -10.31 -3.96
CA ASP A 36 -10.70 -9.42 -4.96
C ASP A 36 -9.59 -8.53 -5.53
N HIS A 37 -9.84 -8.05 -6.71
CA HIS A 37 -9.01 -7.11 -7.42
C HIS A 37 -9.37 -5.69 -6.97
N TYR A 38 -8.50 -5.08 -6.19
CA TYR A 38 -8.64 -3.69 -5.73
C TYR A 38 -7.31 -2.96 -5.79
N PRO A 39 -7.32 -1.64 -5.93
CA PRO A 39 -6.15 -0.82 -5.61
C PRO A 39 -5.65 -1.13 -4.20
N ARG A 40 -4.34 -1.25 -4.06
CA ARG A 40 -3.68 -1.64 -2.80
C ARG A 40 -2.60 -0.66 -2.45
N SER A 41 -2.36 -0.50 -1.16
CA SER A 41 -1.22 0.27 -0.66
C SER A 41 -0.48 -0.49 0.43
N ALA A 42 0.82 -0.26 0.52
CA ALA A 42 1.66 -0.89 1.53
C ALA A 42 2.79 0.02 1.96
N LEU A 43 3.16 -0.10 3.23
CA LEU A 43 4.41 0.39 3.76
C LEU A 43 5.40 -0.77 3.79
N CYS A 44 6.55 -0.58 3.17
CA CYS A 44 7.54 -1.61 2.97
C CYS A 44 8.91 -1.17 3.49
N GLN A 45 9.70 -2.13 3.90
CA GLN A 45 11.09 -1.95 4.27
C GLN A 45 11.97 -2.89 3.44
N LEU A 46 12.97 -2.36 2.77
CA LEU A 46 13.95 -3.12 1.99
C LEU A 46 15.19 -3.45 2.83
N GLY A 47 15.51 -2.59 3.78
CA GLY A 47 16.66 -2.74 4.67
C GLY A 47 16.62 -1.68 5.77
N LYS A 48 17.67 -1.58 6.56
CA LYS A 48 17.75 -0.62 7.65
C LYS A 48 17.59 0.80 7.11
N LEU A 49 16.60 1.54 7.62
CA LEU A 49 16.26 2.92 7.22
C LEU A 49 15.96 3.11 5.72
N HIS A 50 15.68 2.02 5.01
CA HIS A 50 15.32 2.05 3.60
C HIS A 50 13.88 1.58 3.42
N TYR A 51 13.00 2.50 3.10
CA TYR A 51 11.55 2.29 3.02
C TYR A 51 11.03 2.48 1.59
N LEU A 52 9.94 1.81 1.31
CA LEU A 52 9.18 1.96 0.08
C LEU A 52 7.71 2.17 0.43
N LEU A 53 7.11 3.23 -0.08
CA LEU A 53 5.66 3.40 -0.12
C LEU A 53 5.18 2.86 -1.46
N ALA A 54 4.30 1.88 -1.42
CA ALA A 54 3.81 1.21 -2.61
C ALA A 54 2.30 1.38 -2.76
N VAL A 55 1.89 1.80 -3.93
CA VAL A 55 0.49 1.80 -4.36
C VAL A 55 0.40 1.08 -5.68
N VAL A 56 -0.58 0.23 -5.82
CA VAL A 56 -0.97 -0.39 -7.08
C VAL A 56 -2.40 -0.04 -7.40
N ASN A 57 -2.62 0.46 -8.58
CA ASN A 57 -3.94 0.82 -9.10
C ASN A 57 -4.03 0.49 -10.58
N SER A 58 -5.21 0.63 -11.16
CA SER A 58 -5.38 0.65 -12.61
C SER A 58 -6.24 1.84 -13.02
N GLU A 59 -5.93 2.39 -14.16
CA GLU A 59 -6.75 3.42 -14.77
C GLU A 59 -7.99 2.79 -15.42
N GLY A 60 -9.15 3.04 -14.83
CA GLY A 60 -10.45 2.66 -15.39
C GLY A 60 -10.99 1.30 -14.97
N ASP A 61 -10.20 0.24 -15.03
CA ASP A 61 -10.66 -1.12 -14.68
C ASP A 61 -9.91 -1.68 -13.46
N TYR A 62 -10.56 -1.61 -12.30
CA TYR A 62 -9.98 -2.11 -11.06
C TYR A 62 -9.75 -3.64 -11.07
N GLN A 63 -10.39 -4.39 -11.94
CA GLN A 63 -10.16 -5.84 -12.07
C GLN A 63 -8.77 -6.17 -12.61
N GLN A 64 -8.09 -5.22 -13.19
CA GLN A 64 -6.70 -5.36 -13.60
C GLN A 64 -5.71 -5.17 -12.45
N THR A 65 -6.16 -4.72 -11.29
CA THR A 65 -5.33 -4.65 -10.09
C THR A 65 -5.05 -6.05 -9.54
N PRO A 66 -3.93 -6.25 -8.84
CA PRO A 66 -3.61 -7.57 -8.30
C PRO A 66 -4.47 -7.93 -7.10
N THR A 67 -4.59 -9.22 -6.83
CA THR A 67 -5.00 -9.72 -5.52
C THR A 67 -3.96 -9.33 -4.46
N LEU A 68 -4.32 -9.42 -3.18
CA LEU A 68 -3.41 -9.07 -2.10
C LEU A 68 -2.14 -9.93 -2.12
N ARG A 69 -2.28 -11.24 -2.37
CA ARG A 69 -1.12 -12.14 -2.49
C ARG A 69 -0.22 -11.76 -3.67
N ARG A 70 -0.79 -11.49 -4.82
CA ARG A 70 -0.02 -11.09 -6.01
C ARG A 70 0.70 -9.77 -5.78
N PHE A 71 0.09 -8.84 -5.04
CA PHE A 71 0.76 -7.61 -4.62
C PHE A 71 1.97 -7.89 -3.74
N GLY A 72 1.84 -8.81 -2.77
CA GLY A 72 2.95 -9.29 -1.96
C GLY A 72 4.09 -9.89 -2.80
N GLU A 73 3.78 -10.72 -3.78
CA GLU A 73 4.77 -11.31 -4.69
C GLU A 73 5.52 -10.26 -5.50
N VAL A 74 4.82 -9.25 -6.02
CA VAL A 74 5.44 -8.13 -6.75
C VAL A 74 6.40 -7.34 -5.87
N LEU A 75 6.03 -7.12 -4.61
CA LEU A 75 6.89 -6.45 -3.64
C LEU A 75 8.10 -7.33 -3.26
N GLN A 76 7.91 -8.63 -3.13
CA GLN A 76 8.99 -9.59 -2.89
C GLN A 76 10.02 -9.56 -4.03
N ASP A 77 9.56 -9.55 -5.28
CA ASP A 77 10.43 -9.46 -6.47
C ASP A 77 11.26 -8.17 -6.50
N ARG A 78 10.82 -7.12 -5.80
CA ARG A 78 11.54 -5.85 -5.62
C ARG A 78 12.51 -5.83 -4.44
N GLY A 79 12.69 -6.96 -3.76
CA GLY A 79 13.62 -7.09 -2.63
C GLY A 79 13.06 -6.62 -1.30
N VAL A 80 11.76 -6.44 -1.17
CA VAL A 80 11.12 -6.05 0.10
C VAL A 80 11.30 -7.16 1.13
N GLN A 81 11.79 -6.80 2.31
CA GLN A 81 12.01 -7.70 3.43
C GLN A 81 10.83 -7.76 4.39
N THR A 82 10.18 -6.62 4.58
CA THR A 82 8.98 -6.50 5.42
C THR A 82 7.98 -5.62 4.70
N ALA A 83 6.74 -6.04 4.60
CA ALA A 83 5.65 -5.22 4.06
C ALA A 83 4.39 -5.36 4.90
N TYR A 84 3.74 -4.23 5.11
CA TYR A 84 2.49 -4.13 5.82
C TYR A 84 1.45 -3.45 4.93
N THR A 85 0.31 -4.11 4.73
CA THR A 85 -0.76 -3.52 3.92
C THR A 85 -1.48 -2.40 4.66
N LEU A 86 -1.74 -1.33 3.96
CA LEU A 86 -2.58 -0.22 4.40
C LEU A 86 -3.96 -0.34 3.79
N ASP A 87 -4.80 0.67 3.98
CA ASP A 87 -6.12 0.71 3.38
C ASP A 87 -6.02 0.76 1.84
N GLY A 88 -7.02 0.22 1.16
CA GLY A 88 -7.05 0.08 -0.30
C GLY A 88 -8.23 0.80 -0.95
N GLY A 89 -8.48 0.52 -2.22
CA GLY A 89 -9.56 1.13 -2.98
C GLY A 89 -9.32 2.63 -3.19
N GLN A 90 -10.31 3.45 -2.88
CA GLN A 90 -10.23 4.91 -3.04
C GLN A 90 -9.26 5.61 -2.09
N THR A 91 -8.73 4.89 -1.09
CA THR A 91 -7.73 5.40 -0.15
C THR A 91 -6.30 5.02 -0.53
N ALA A 92 -6.11 4.19 -1.57
CA ALA A 92 -4.81 3.85 -2.12
C ALA A 92 -4.26 5.01 -2.94
N VAL A 93 -3.67 5.98 -2.25
CA VAL A 93 -3.24 7.27 -2.79
C VAL A 93 -1.82 7.57 -2.35
N ILE A 94 -0.99 8.02 -3.28
CA ILE A 94 0.30 8.66 -3.01
C ILE A 94 0.25 10.10 -3.52
N ALA A 95 0.68 11.02 -2.69
CA ALA A 95 0.88 12.41 -3.06
C ALA A 95 2.35 12.82 -2.83
N MET A 96 2.85 13.69 -3.66
CA MET A 96 4.18 14.29 -3.55
C MET A 96 4.05 15.79 -3.80
N ASP A 97 4.62 16.61 -2.93
CA ASP A 97 4.55 18.08 -3.01
C ASP A 97 3.12 18.63 -3.15
N GLY A 98 2.16 17.96 -2.51
CA GLY A 98 0.75 18.35 -2.54
C GLY A 98 -0.03 17.87 -3.76
N GLU A 99 0.60 17.13 -4.68
CA GLU A 99 -0.03 16.60 -5.88
C GLU A 99 -0.19 15.09 -5.81
N LEU A 100 -1.33 14.58 -6.30
CA LEU A 100 -1.54 13.15 -6.45
C LEU A 100 -0.70 12.61 -7.61
N ILE A 101 0.02 11.51 -7.36
CA ILE A 101 0.86 10.86 -8.37
C ILE A 101 0.30 9.54 -8.90
N ASN A 102 -0.82 9.08 -8.37
CA ASN A 102 -1.53 7.92 -8.90
C ASN A 102 -3.00 8.22 -9.19
N ALA A 103 -3.59 7.49 -10.12
CA ALA A 103 -5.01 7.55 -10.39
C ALA A 103 -5.80 6.99 -9.19
N VAL A 104 -6.92 7.60 -8.88
CA VAL A 104 -7.79 7.21 -7.76
C VAL A 104 -8.96 6.39 -8.30
N LEU A 105 -9.28 5.30 -7.62
CA LEU A 105 -10.43 4.47 -7.96
C LEU A 105 -11.72 5.33 -8.02
N PHE A 106 -12.47 5.21 -9.11
CA PHE A 106 -13.67 6.01 -9.41
C PHE A 106 -13.43 7.53 -9.53
N GLY A 107 -12.18 7.99 -9.59
CA GLY A 107 -11.83 9.39 -9.82
C GLY A 107 -11.97 10.32 -8.62
N TYR A 108 -12.35 9.83 -7.43
CA TYR A 108 -12.44 10.65 -6.23
C TYR A 108 -11.94 9.91 -4.99
N GLN A 109 -11.33 10.66 -4.08
CA GLN A 109 -10.80 10.14 -2.82
C GLN A 109 -11.92 9.99 -1.78
N ARG A 110 -11.80 8.97 -0.95
CA ARG A 110 -12.61 8.84 0.25
C ARG A 110 -11.93 9.58 1.41
N LYS A 111 -12.73 10.15 2.31
CA LYS A 111 -12.20 10.74 3.56
C LYS A 111 -11.55 9.67 4.41
N ILE A 112 -10.39 9.99 4.96
CA ILE A 112 -9.59 9.13 5.83
C ILE A 112 -9.28 9.87 7.14
N SER A 113 -8.96 9.12 8.18
CA SER A 113 -8.63 9.65 9.50
C SER A 113 -7.17 10.05 9.65
N ASP A 114 -6.28 9.38 8.94
CA ASP A 114 -4.83 9.50 9.10
C ASP A 114 -4.10 9.25 7.78
N ILE A 115 -2.86 9.69 7.76
CA ILE A 115 -1.93 9.47 6.64
C ILE A 115 -0.56 9.10 7.20
N ILE A 116 0.25 8.43 6.38
CA ILE A 116 1.69 8.30 6.62
C ILE A 116 2.39 9.29 5.69
N TYR A 117 3.26 10.12 6.24
CA TYR A 117 4.01 11.08 5.45
C TYR A 117 5.46 11.14 5.88
N PHE A 118 6.30 11.58 4.97
CA PHE A 118 7.71 11.88 5.19
C PHE A 118 7.98 13.32 4.78
N ALA A 119 8.75 14.01 5.60
CA ALA A 119 9.21 15.36 5.30
C ALA A 119 10.73 15.35 5.18
N THR A 120 11.26 16.14 4.25
CA THR A 120 12.70 16.36 4.19
C THR A 120 13.15 17.29 5.32
N ALA A 121 14.31 17.01 5.90
CA ALA A 121 14.98 17.93 6.82
C ALA A 121 15.76 19.03 6.08
N ILE A 122 15.89 18.96 4.76
CA ILE A 122 16.57 19.96 3.93
C ILE A 122 15.55 21.04 3.56
N PRO A 123 15.79 22.32 3.88
CA PRO A 123 14.91 23.42 3.50
C PRO A 123 14.72 23.51 1.98
N ALA A 124 13.52 23.91 1.53
CA ALA A 124 13.24 24.14 0.13
C ALA A 124 14.24 25.15 -0.47
N GLY A 125 14.88 24.82 -1.58
CA GLY A 125 15.90 25.63 -2.26
C GLY A 125 17.34 25.33 -1.86
N GLN A 126 17.60 24.40 -0.93
CA GLN A 126 18.94 23.89 -0.59
C GLN A 126 19.08 22.42 -1.01
N ASN A 127 18.69 22.09 -2.22
CA ASN A 127 19.04 20.79 -2.80
C ASN A 127 20.53 20.80 -3.07
N GLU A 128 21.32 20.14 -2.24
CA GLU A 128 22.62 19.70 -2.69
C GLU A 128 22.39 18.78 -3.88
N GLU A 129 22.94 19.15 -5.04
CA GLU A 129 23.09 18.22 -6.15
C GLU A 129 23.88 17.04 -5.61
N THR A 130 23.19 15.96 -5.29
CA THR A 130 23.85 14.69 -5.09
C THR A 130 24.30 14.22 -6.46
N ASP A 131 25.55 14.43 -6.77
CA ASP A 131 26.23 13.73 -7.85
C ASP A 131 26.06 12.22 -7.60
N ILE A 132 25.26 11.63 -8.44
CA ILE A 132 25.12 10.17 -8.48
C ILE A 132 26.21 9.63 -9.41
#